data_d6216177a3374c674397eb65a0c6f257
#
_entry.id   d6216177a3374c674397eb65a0c6f257
#
_cell.length_a   1.000
_cell.length_b   1.000
_cell.length_c   1.000
_cell.angle_alpha   90.00
_cell.angle_beta   90.00
_cell.angle_gamma   90.00
#
_symmetry.space_group_name_H-M   'P 1'
#
loop_
_entity.id
_entity.type
_entity.pdbx_description
1 polymer ?
#
loop_
_entity_poly.entity_id
_entity_poly.type
_entity_poly.pdbx_seq_one_letter_code
_entity_poly.pdbx_strand_id
1 'polypeptide(L)'
;APVWPSALRYTDFWARLRAGEFYQGTIKRRHKNGQAIWLEATYNPVLDATGKISRVVKFAHDVTHKVEEASRMRAMVDAIERSMAVIEFTLDGIVLRANDNFLRTMGYSQEQVVGQHHRMFCASDFAHSQEYSRFWANLGRGEFVSGQFARVNSRGQDIWLEASYNPVFGPDGKASKIVKFASDITQQVQRHQAEKQSVATAYDVAQEARAISQSGESIILDTVAKMQSIADIVGQS
;
A
#
# COMPACT_ATOMS: atom_id res chain seq x y z
N ALA A 1 1.67 -40.00 4.88
CA ALA A 1 0.26 -40.24 4.51
C ALA A 1 -0.13 -39.32 3.35
N PRO A 2 -0.88 -39.80 2.35
CA PRO A 2 -1.34 -38.94 1.27
C PRO A 2 -2.26 -37.85 1.86
N VAL A 3 -1.98 -36.58 1.54
CA VAL A 3 -2.89 -35.48 1.87
C VAL A 3 -3.94 -35.48 0.78
N TRP A 4 -5.14 -35.91 1.12
CA TRP A 4 -6.29 -35.89 0.22
C TRP A 4 -6.92 -34.49 0.20
N PRO A 5 -7.60 -34.12 -0.90
CA PRO A 5 -8.48 -32.97 -0.85
C PRO A 5 -9.41 -33.14 0.35
N SER A 6 -9.59 -32.12 1.15
CA SER A 6 -10.25 -32.11 2.45
C SER A 6 -11.72 -32.60 2.48
N ALA A 7 -12.27 -33.01 1.35
CA ALA A 7 -13.65 -33.45 1.19
C ALA A 7 -13.84 -34.96 0.92
N LEU A 8 -12.79 -35.73 0.59
CA LEU A 8 -12.93 -37.14 0.27
C LEU A 8 -11.97 -37.98 1.12
N ARG A 9 -12.53 -38.88 1.94
CA ARG A 9 -11.75 -39.93 2.60
C ARG A 9 -11.14 -40.87 1.54
N TYR A 10 -9.99 -41.44 1.80
CA TYR A 10 -9.33 -42.38 0.91
C TYR A 10 -10.23 -43.52 0.44
N THR A 11 -11.06 -44.02 1.33
CA THR A 11 -12.07 -45.07 1.08
C THR A 11 -13.11 -44.62 0.05
N ASP A 12 -13.62 -43.39 0.19
CA ASP A 12 -14.67 -42.85 -0.69
C ASP A 12 -14.13 -42.58 -2.08
N PHE A 13 -12.89 -42.11 -2.19
CA PHE A 13 -12.20 -41.94 -3.47
C PHE A 13 -12.14 -43.24 -4.26
N TRP A 14 -11.69 -44.33 -3.60
CA TRP A 14 -11.60 -45.63 -4.26
C TRP A 14 -12.98 -46.29 -4.50
N ALA A 15 -13.97 -46.02 -3.64
CA ALA A 15 -15.33 -46.47 -3.85
C ALA A 15 -15.93 -45.85 -5.14
N ARG A 16 -15.74 -44.55 -5.36
CA ARG A 16 -16.20 -43.85 -6.56
C ARG A 16 -15.51 -44.38 -7.82
N LEU A 17 -14.19 -44.59 -7.78
CA LEU A 17 -13.47 -45.16 -8.92
C LEU A 17 -13.96 -46.58 -9.25
N ARG A 18 -14.30 -47.40 -8.21
CA ARG A 18 -14.90 -48.72 -8.42
C ARG A 18 -16.34 -48.67 -8.91
N ALA A 19 -17.03 -47.55 -8.69
CA ALA A 19 -18.35 -47.30 -9.25
C ALA A 19 -18.30 -46.80 -10.71
N GLY A 20 -17.12 -46.63 -11.29
CA GLY A 20 -16.94 -46.17 -12.66
C GLY A 20 -16.75 -44.65 -12.80
N GLU A 21 -16.74 -43.92 -11.70
CA GLU A 21 -16.50 -42.49 -11.73
C GLU A 21 -15.01 -42.20 -11.97
N PHE A 22 -14.68 -41.29 -12.88
CA PHE A 22 -13.32 -40.79 -13.02
C PHE A 22 -13.05 -39.67 -12.01
N TYR A 23 -11.79 -39.42 -11.72
CA TYR A 23 -11.36 -38.29 -10.89
C TYR A 23 -10.32 -37.46 -11.65
N GLN A 24 -10.44 -36.13 -11.59
CA GLN A 24 -9.45 -35.18 -12.06
C GLN A 24 -9.22 -34.10 -11.00
N GLY A 25 -7.95 -33.79 -10.73
CA GLY A 25 -7.63 -32.73 -9.78
C GLY A 25 -6.14 -32.67 -9.43
N THR A 26 -5.78 -31.61 -8.71
CA THR A 26 -4.43 -31.41 -8.16
C THR A 26 -4.35 -32.04 -6.78
N ILE A 27 -3.41 -32.94 -6.59
CA ILE A 27 -3.24 -33.72 -5.36
C ILE A 27 -1.81 -33.63 -4.86
N LYS A 28 -1.67 -33.43 -3.54
CA LYS A 28 -0.38 -33.47 -2.87
C LYS A 28 0.04 -34.92 -2.61
N ARG A 29 1.27 -35.27 -2.93
CA ARG A 29 1.86 -36.58 -2.72
C ARG A 29 3.23 -36.46 -2.08
N ARG A 30 3.78 -37.59 -1.60
CA ARG A 30 5.13 -37.67 -1.09
C ARG A 30 6.01 -38.42 -2.11
N HIS A 31 7.09 -37.81 -2.52
CA HIS A 31 8.12 -38.41 -3.33
C HIS A 31 8.94 -39.41 -2.47
N LYS A 32 9.67 -40.34 -3.11
CA LYS A 32 10.48 -41.37 -2.42
C LYS A 32 11.57 -40.79 -1.49
N ASN A 33 12.04 -39.60 -1.78
CA ASN A 33 13.00 -38.84 -0.95
C ASN A 33 12.35 -38.09 0.24
N GLY A 34 11.05 -38.26 0.45
CA GLY A 34 10.31 -37.60 1.52
C GLY A 34 9.70 -36.20 1.19
N GLN A 35 10.10 -35.58 0.08
CA GLN A 35 9.60 -34.28 -0.34
C GLN A 35 8.13 -34.35 -0.75
N ALA A 36 7.42 -33.26 -0.50
CA ALA A 36 6.06 -33.08 -1.02
C ALA A 36 6.11 -32.73 -2.51
N ILE A 37 5.27 -33.37 -3.29
CA ILE A 37 5.05 -33.05 -4.70
C ILE A 37 3.57 -32.82 -4.97
N TRP A 38 3.29 -31.95 -5.92
CA TRP A 38 1.94 -31.67 -6.40
C TRP A 38 1.76 -32.26 -7.78
N LEU A 39 0.77 -33.15 -7.90
CA LEU A 39 0.44 -33.82 -9.17
C LEU A 39 -0.93 -33.34 -9.64
N GLU A 40 -1.00 -32.80 -10.83
CA GLU A 40 -2.26 -32.73 -11.56
C GLU A 40 -2.50 -34.11 -12.16
N ALA A 41 -3.57 -34.77 -11.72
CA ALA A 41 -3.77 -36.17 -12.05
C ALA A 41 -5.21 -36.48 -12.42
N THR A 42 -5.37 -37.39 -13.40
CA THR A 42 -6.63 -38.05 -13.70
C THR A 42 -6.53 -39.53 -13.34
N TYR A 43 -7.61 -40.06 -12.78
CA TYR A 43 -7.78 -41.47 -12.49
C TYR A 43 -8.98 -41.96 -13.30
N ASN A 44 -8.74 -42.87 -14.23
CA ASN A 44 -9.72 -43.33 -15.19
C ASN A 44 -9.95 -44.82 -15.00
N PRO A 45 -11.15 -45.24 -14.54
CA PRO A 45 -11.55 -46.64 -14.54
C PRO A 45 -11.59 -47.20 -15.96
N VAL A 46 -11.03 -48.39 -16.19
CA VAL A 46 -11.04 -49.09 -17.45
C VAL A 46 -11.86 -50.34 -17.29
N LEU A 47 -12.85 -50.48 -18.19
CA LEU A 47 -13.74 -51.64 -18.23
C LEU A 47 -13.10 -52.81 -19.01
N ASP A 48 -13.42 -54.03 -18.64
CA ASP A 48 -13.14 -55.24 -19.42
C ASP A 48 -14.23 -55.49 -20.48
N ALA A 49 -14.08 -56.57 -21.23
CA ALA A 49 -15.04 -56.97 -22.27
C ALA A 49 -16.45 -57.29 -21.72
N THR A 50 -16.57 -57.48 -20.40
CA THR A 50 -17.87 -57.76 -19.74
C THR A 50 -18.51 -56.53 -19.14
N GLY A 51 -17.91 -55.34 -19.30
CA GLY A 51 -18.39 -54.09 -18.74
C GLY A 51 -18.05 -53.87 -17.25
N LYS A 52 -17.20 -54.72 -16.68
CA LYS A 52 -16.73 -54.58 -15.31
C LYS A 52 -15.40 -53.82 -15.26
N ILE A 53 -15.18 -53.03 -14.20
CA ILE A 53 -13.94 -52.31 -14.01
C ILE A 53 -12.84 -53.30 -13.73
N SER A 54 -11.84 -53.37 -14.62
CA SER A 54 -10.67 -54.25 -14.52
C SER A 54 -9.48 -53.60 -13.85
N ARG A 55 -9.30 -52.29 -14.11
CA ARG A 55 -8.18 -51.50 -13.59
C ARG A 55 -8.49 -50.03 -13.58
N VAL A 56 -7.67 -49.23 -12.86
CA VAL A 56 -7.71 -47.78 -12.90
C VAL A 56 -6.37 -47.31 -13.49
N VAL A 57 -6.43 -46.51 -14.55
CA VAL A 57 -5.26 -45.90 -15.16
C VAL A 57 -5.14 -44.45 -14.65
N LYS A 58 -3.97 -44.13 -14.13
CA LYS A 58 -3.62 -42.79 -13.67
C LYS A 58 -2.70 -42.13 -14.68
N PHE A 59 -3.08 -40.92 -15.11
CA PHE A 59 -2.17 -39.98 -15.76
C PHE A 59 -1.85 -38.87 -14.75
N ALA A 60 -0.59 -38.46 -14.66
CA ALA A 60 -0.21 -37.42 -13.72
C ALA A 60 0.93 -36.59 -14.29
N HIS A 61 0.79 -35.28 -14.09
CA HIS A 61 1.84 -34.31 -14.41
C HIS A 61 2.33 -33.65 -13.11
N ASP A 62 3.64 -33.49 -12.95
CA ASP A 62 4.20 -32.79 -11.80
C ASP A 62 4.04 -31.28 -11.99
N VAL A 63 3.24 -30.66 -11.13
CA VAL A 63 2.96 -29.22 -11.11
C VAL A 63 3.54 -28.56 -9.86
N THR A 64 4.47 -29.21 -9.18
CA THR A 64 5.06 -28.73 -7.91
C THR A 64 5.61 -27.32 -8.06
N HIS A 65 6.45 -27.10 -9.06
CA HIS A 65 7.05 -25.78 -9.32
C HIS A 65 5.98 -24.70 -9.52
N LYS A 66 4.96 -24.98 -10.34
CA LYS A 66 3.85 -24.05 -10.62
C LYS A 66 3.06 -23.70 -9.35
N VAL A 67 2.75 -24.70 -8.52
CA VAL A 67 2.02 -24.50 -7.25
C VAL A 67 2.86 -23.73 -6.24
N GLU A 68 4.15 -24.06 -6.11
CA GLU A 68 5.06 -23.38 -5.20
C GLU A 68 5.30 -21.92 -5.61
N GLU A 69 5.46 -21.66 -6.90
CA GLU A 69 5.63 -20.31 -7.43
C GLU A 69 4.37 -19.45 -7.20
N ALA A 70 3.19 -20.00 -7.51
CA ALA A 70 1.91 -19.34 -7.25
C ALA A 70 1.70 -19.06 -5.74
N SER A 71 2.07 -20.03 -4.87
CA SER A 71 1.99 -19.88 -3.42
C SER A 71 2.94 -18.80 -2.90
N ARG A 72 4.18 -18.76 -3.41
CA ARG A 72 5.17 -17.74 -3.07
C ARG A 72 4.70 -16.33 -3.49
N MET A 73 4.18 -16.21 -4.71
CA MET A 73 3.64 -14.95 -5.21
C MET A 73 2.46 -14.46 -4.35
N ARG A 74 1.54 -15.36 -4.00
CA ARG A 74 0.40 -15.03 -3.12
C ARG A 74 0.85 -14.59 -1.73
N ALA A 75 1.81 -15.28 -1.13
CA ALA A 75 2.36 -14.92 0.17
C ALA A 75 3.03 -13.53 0.15
N MET A 76 3.69 -13.16 -0.95
CA MET A 76 4.28 -11.83 -1.13
C MET A 76 3.20 -10.75 -1.24
N VAL A 77 2.16 -10.97 -2.05
CA VAL A 77 1.01 -10.04 -2.15
C VAL A 77 0.33 -9.87 -0.79
N ASP A 78 0.06 -10.97 -0.08
CA ASP A 78 -0.55 -10.94 1.26
C ASP A 78 0.31 -10.17 2.28
N ALA A 79 1.64 -10.24 2.17
CA ALA A 79 2.55 -9.47 3.03
C ALA A 79 2.45 -7.96 2.75
N ILE A 80 2.42 -7.56 1.48
CA ILE A 80 2.24 -6.16 1.07
C ILE A 80 0.87 -5.65 1.54
N GLU A 81 -0.19 -6.41 1.31
CA GLU A 81 -1.55 -6.03 1.72
C GLU A 81 -1.72 -5.87 3.24
N ARG A 82 -0.95 -6.62 4.05
CA ARG A 82 -0.95 -6.44 5.51
C ARG A 82 -0.21 -5.19 5.97
N SER A 83 0.82 -4.77 5.26
CA SER A 83 1.70 -3.66 5.70
C SER A 83 1.37 -2.31 5.07
N MET A 84 0.74 -2.27 3.92
CA MET A 84 0.48 -1.05 3.16
C MET A 84 -1.02 -0.83 2.91
N ALA A 85 -1.40 0.42 2.76
CA ALA A 85 -2.69 0.79 2.19
C ALA A 85 -2.65 0.52 0.67
N VAL A 86 -3.56 -0.33 0.18
CA VAL A 86 -3.62 -0.73 -1.24
C VAL A 86 -5.00 -0.41 -1.80
N ILE A 87 -5.02 0.21 -2.98
CA ILE A 87 -6.26 0.48 -3.71
C ILE A 87 -6.01 0.32 -5.21
N GLU A 88 -6.99 -0.24 -5.90
CA GLU A 88 -6.95 -0.52 -7.35
C GLU A 88 -7.98 0.33 -8.09
N PHE A 89 -7.58 0.78 -9.27
CA PHE A 89 -8.42 1.63 -10.12
C PHE A 89 -8.45 1.11 -11.56
N THR A 90 -9.51 1.44 -12.27
CA THR A 90 -9.50 1.43 -13.75
C THR A 90 -8.50 2.48 -14.26
N LEU A 91 -8.20 2.47 -15.56
CA LEU A 91 -7.35 3.48 -16.19
C LEU A 91 -7.97 4.89 -16.13
N ASP A 92 -9.30 4.96 -16.00
CA ASP A 92 -10.05 6.22 -15.85
C ASP A 92 -10.19 6.66 -14.38
N GLY A 93 -9.57 5.96 -13.44
CA GLY A 93 -9.57 6.33 -12.03
C GLY A 93 -10.78 5.89 -11.22
N ILE A 94 -11.57 4.94 -11.69
CA ILE A 94 -12.68 4.36 -10.91
C ILE A 94 -12.13 3.29 -9.99
N VAL A 95 -12.49 3.31 -8.71
CA VAL A 95 -12.08 2.34 -7.70
C VAL A 95 -12.65 0.96 -8.01
N LEU A 96 -11.77 -0.02 -8.15
CA LEU A 96 -12.12 -1.44 -8.31
C LEU A 96 -12.14 -2.17 -6.97
N ARG A 97 -11.15 -1.91 -6.12
CA ARG A 97 -10.96 -2.55 -4.82
C ARG A 97 -10.08 -1.69 -3.91
N ALA A 98 -10.32 -1.75 -2.60
CA ALA A 98 -9.41 -1.23 -1.58
C ALA A 98 -9.21 -2.28 -0.49
N ASN A 99 -8.02 -2.32 0.14
CA ASN A 99 -7.79 -3.18 1.29
C ASN A 99 -8.19 -2.48 2.60
N ASP A 100 -8.26 -3.24 3.69
CA ASP A 100 -8.67 -2.73 5.00
C ASP A 100 -7.74 -1.62 5.52
N ASN A 101 -6.44 -1.66 5.17
CA ASN A 101 -5.51 -0.60 5.56
C ASN A 101 -5.87 0.73 4.91
N PHE A 102 -6.17 0.72 3.61
CA PHE A 102 -6.60 1.92 2.89
C PHE A 102 -7.92 2.45 3.46
N LEU A 103 -8.90 1.57 3.67
CA LEU A 103 -10.21 1.94 4.19
C LEU A 103 -10.11 2.56 5.58
N ARG A 104 -9.30 1.99 6.48
CA ARG A 104 -9.04 2.56 7.82
C ARG A 104 -8.35 3.91 7.76
N THR A 105 -7.31 4.04 6.94
CA THR A 105 -6.56 5.30 6.79
C THR A 105 -7.45 6.42 6.27
N MET A 106 -8.28 6.14 5.29
CA MET A 106 -9.14 7.15 4.66
C MET A 106 -10.52 7.28 5.34
N GLY A 107 -10.87 6.36 6.25
CA GLY A 107 -12.13 6.40 7.03
C GLY A 107 -13.37 6.08 6.23
N TYR A 108 -13.27 5.29 5.17
CA TYR A 108 -14.40 4.84 4.35
C TYR A 108 -14.68 3.35 4.51
N SER A 109 -15.89 2.92 4.16
CA SER A 109 -16.22 1.51 3.94
C SER A 109 -15.97 1.10 2.48
N GLN A 110 -15.93 -0.20 2.21
CA GLN A 110 -15.75 -0.75 0.86
C GLN A 110 -16.88 -0.29 -0.08
N GLU A 111 -18.11 -0.28 0.40
CA GLU A 111 -19.31 0.09 -0.36
C GLU A 111 -19.32 1.57 -0.75
N GLN A 112 -18.66 2.41 0.06
CA GLN A 112 -18.56 3.85 -0.19
C GLN A 112 -17.53 4.19 -1.26
N VAL A 113 -16.52 3.34 -1.48
CA VAL A 113 -15.40 3.66 -2.39
C VAL A 113 -15.46 2.91 -3.70
N VAL A 114 -15.90 1.66 -3.73
CA VAL A 114 -15.98 0.87 -4.97
C VAL A 114 -16.95 1.50 -5.96
N GLY A 115 -16.50 1.63 -7.20
CA GLY A 115 -17.24 2.31 -8.26
C GLY A 115 -17.17 3.84 -8.22
N GLN A 116 -16.59 4.45 -7.17
CA GLN A 116 -16.36 5.89 -7.11
C GLN A 116 -15.06 6.27 -7.81
N HIS A 117 -14.97 7.52 -8.23
CA HIS A 117 -13.77 8.03 -8.87
C HIS A 117 -12.74 8.51 -7.83
N HIS A 118 -11.45 8.26 -8.07
CA HIS A 118 -10.30 8.67 -7.23
C HIS A 118 -10.37 10.14 -6.74
N ARG A 119 -11.00 11.03 -7.52
CA ARG A 119 -11.15 12.46 -7.15
C ARG A 119 -11.82 12.67 -5.80
N MET A 120 -12.61 11.71 -5.30
CA MET A 120 -13.24 11.79 -3.99
C MET A 120 -12.24 11.91 -2.82
N PHE A 121 -11.00 11.45 -3.04
CA PHE A 121 -9.91 11.53 -2.06
C PHE A 121 -9.04 12.79 -2.23
N CYS A 122 -9.39 13.69 -3.14
CA CYS A 122 -8.59 14.85 -3.48
C CYS A 122 -9.28 16.14 -3.04
N ALA A 123 -8.50 17.18 -2.71
CA ALA A 123 -9.02 18.53 -2.58
C ALA A 123 -9.67 18.97 -3.92
N SER A 124 -10.75 19.74 -3.84
CA SER A 124 -11.56 20.13 -4.99
C SER A 124 -10.74 20.80 -6.09
N ASP A 125 -9.85 21.73 -5.70
CA ASP A 125 -9.04 22.50 -6.66
C ASP A 125 -8.10 21.59 -7.45
N PHE A 126 -7.45 20.63 -6.78
CA PHE A 126 -6.60 19.66 -7.44
C PHE A 126 -7.40 18.70 -8.33
N ALA A 127 -8.56 18.23 -7.86
CA ALA A 127 -9.41 17.28 -8.60
C ALA A 127 -9.91 17.84 -9.95
N HIS A 128 -9.99 19.17 -10.10
CA HIS A 128 -10.40 19.85 -11.33
C HIS A 128 -9.24 20.46 -12.11
N SER A 129 -8.01 20.25 -11.67
CA SER A 129 -6.82 20.84 -12.28
C SER A 129 -6.38 20.10 -13.56
N GLN A 130 -5.63 20.81 -14.41
CA GLN A 130 -4.98 20.20 -15.56
C GLN A 130 -3.90 19.19 -15.13
N GLU A 131 -3.29 19.40 -13.97
CA GLU A 131 -2.31 18.49 -13.37
C GLU A 131 -2.94 17.14 -13.08
N TYR A 132 -4.13 17.12 -12.48
CA TYR A 132 -4.88 15.89 -12.24
C TYR A 132 -5.22 15.13 -13.53
N SER A 133 -5.60 15.84 -14.57
CA SER A 133 -5.88 15.22 -15.88
C SER A 133 -4.62 14.62 -16.51
N ARG A 134 -3.48 15.32 -16.42
CA ARG A 134 -2.17 14.81 -16.89
C ARG A 134 -1.72 13.61 -16.08
N PHE A 135 -1.93 13.63 -14.77
CA PHE A 135 -1.61 12.52 -13.87
C PHE A 135 -2.27 11.21 -14.34
N TRP A 136 -3.57 11.21 -14.60
CA TRP A 136 -4.27 10.02 -15.09
C TRP A 136 -3.89 9.65 -16.53
N ALA A 137 -3.64 10.64 -17.39
CA ALA A 137 -3.17 10.37 -18.75
C ALA A 137 -1.78 9.68 -18.76
N ASN A 138 -0.87 10.07 -17.87
CA ASN A 138 0.45 9.43 -17.73
C ASN A 138 0.30 7.98 -17.27
N LEU A 139 -0.50 7.73 -16.24
CA LEU A 139 -0.78 6.37 -15.75
C LEU A 139 -1.40 5.48 -16.85
N GLY A 140 -2.32 6.03 -17.64
CA GLY A 140 -2.94 5.32 -18.78
C GLY A 140 -1.94 4.96 -19.89
N ARG A 141 -0.83 5.71 -20.03
CA ARG A 141 0.28 5.39 -20.94
C ARG A 141 1.28 4.37 -20.38
N GLY A 142 1.06 3.93 -19.15
CA GLY A 142 1.95 2.98 -18.49
C GLY A 142 3.09 3.61 -17.68
N GLU A 143 3.07 4.93 -17.47
CA GLU A 143 4.04 5.63 -16.63
C GLU A 143 3.61 5.52 -15.16
N PHE A 144 4.50 5.06 -14.26
CA PHE A 144 4.23 5.07 -12.83
C PHE A 144 4.47 6.47 -12.24
N VAL A 145 3.76 6.80 -11.16
CA VAL A 145 3.94 8.05 -10.43
C VAL A 145 4.14 7.75 -8.95
N SER A 146 5.17 8.34 -8.33
CA SER A 146 5.43 8.19 -6.90
C SER A 146 5.74 9.54 -6.26
N GLY A 147 5.43 9.67 -4.95
CA GLY A 147 5.69 10.88 -4.20
C GLY A 147 4.83 10.98 -2.95
N GLN A 148 4.81 12.19 -2.38
CA GLN A 148 3.97 12.53 -1.24
C GLN A 148 2.74 13.29 -1.75
N PHE A 149 1.57 12.84 -1.31
CA PHE A 149 0.29 13.36 -1.80
C PHE A 149 -0.61 13.75 -0.61
N ALA A 150 -1.07 14.98 -0.62
CA ALA A 150 -2.18 15.39 0.25
C ALA A 150 -3.48 14.80 -0.29
N ARG A 151 -4.25 14.17 0.58
CA ARG A 151 -5.55 13.59 0.29
C ARG A 151 -6.54 13.98 1.39
N VAL A 152 -7.82 13.86 1.09
CA VAL A 152 -8.91 14.20 2.01
C VAL A 152 -9.62 12.90 2.42
N ASN A 153 -9.73 12.68 3.74
CA ASN A 153 -10.43 11.52 4.28
C ASN A 153 -11.96 11.74 4.34
N SER A 154 -12.71 10.75 4.80
CA SER A 154 -14.17 10.80 4.92
C SER A 154 -14.71 11.91 5.86
N ARG A 155 -13.84 12.46 6.72
CA ARG A 155 -14.18 13.55 7.67
C ARG A 155 -13.77 14.92 7.16
N GLY A 156 -13.27 15.01 5.92
CA GLY A 156 -12.76 16.27 5.35
C GLY A 156 -11.39 16.70 5.88
N GLN A 157 -10.64 15.79 6.54
CA GLN A 157 -9.33 16.10 7.09
C GLN A 157 -8.22 15.73 6.09
N ASP A 158 -7.15 16.53 6.07
CA ASP A 158 -5.98 16.26 5.26
C ASP A 158 -5.21 15.06 5.80
N ILE A 159 -4.95 14.10 4.91
CA ILE A 159 -4.11 12.92 5.12
C ILE A 159 -2.95 12.99 4.15
N TRP A 160 -1.74 12.88 4.65
CA TRP A 160 -0.54 12.82 3.82
C TRP A 160 -0.15 11.37 3.59
N LEU A 161 -0.09 11.01 2.32
CA LEU A 161 0.29 9.67 1.88
C LEU A 161 1.60 9.71 1.10
N GLU A 162 2.58 8.94 1.54
CA GLU A 162 3.68 8.54 0.66
C GLU A 162 3.20 7.38 -0.18
N ALA A 163 3.13 7.55 -1.50
CA ALA A 163 2.45 6.59 -2.36
C ALA A 163 3.12 6.43 -3.73
N SER A 164 2.88 5.26 -4.32
CA SER A 164 3.16 4.98 -5.73
C SER A 164 1.91 4.48 -6.43
N TYR A 165 1.66 4.97 -7.64
CA TYR A 165 0.62 4.53 -8.55
C TYR A 165 1.27 3.77 -9.69
N ASN A 166 0.93 2.50 -9.84
CA ASN A 166 1.64 1.58 -10.71
C ASN A 166 0.67 0.98 -11.73
N PRO A 167 0.84 1.24 -13.04
CA PRO A 167 0.11 0.55 -14.07
C PRO A 167 0.42 -0.95 -14.05
N VAL A 168 -0.62 -1.77 -14.10
CA VAL A 168 -0.54 -3.22 -14.25
C VAL A 168 -0.87 -3.57 -15.67
N PHE A 169 -0.03 -4.35 -16.32
CA PHE A 169 -0.15 -4.70 -17.73
C PHE A 169 -0.84 -6.06 -17.90
N GLY A 170 -1.70 -6.15 -18.90
CA GLY A 170 -2.31 -7.39 -19.33
C GLY A 170 -1.37 -8.24 -20.18
N PRO A 171 -1.81 -9.45 -20.58
CA PRO A 171 -1.04 -10.33 -21.46
C PRO A 171 -0.72 -9.75 -22.84
N ASP A 172 -1.48 -8.75 -23.26
CA ASP A 172 -1.29 -8.00 -24.51
C ASP A 172 -0.25 -6.87 -24.38
N GLY A 173 0.37 -6.71 -23.22
CA GLY A 173 1.34 -5.65 -22.93
C GLY A 173 0.73 -4.26 -22.72
N LYS A 174 -0.59 -4.13 -22.71
CA LYS A 174 -1.27 -2.85 -22.42
C LYS A 174 -1.62 -2.72 -20.96
N ALA A 175 -1.60 -1.49 -20.46
CA ALA A 175 -2.08 -1.21 -19.11
C ALA A 175 -3.56 -1.63 -19.00
N SER A 176 -3.91 -2.34 -17.93
CA SER A 176 -5.24 -2.87 -17.66
C SER A 176 -5.91 -2.24 -16.45
N LYS A 177 -5.11 -1.87 -15.45
CA LYS A 177 -5.55 -1.20 -14.21
C LYS A 177 -4.37 -0.48 -13.56
N ILE A 178 -4.67 0.36 -12.57
CA ILE A 178 -3.67 1.03 -11.74
C ILE A 178 -3.76 0.45 -10.33
N VAL A 179 -2.62 0.10 -9.73
CA VAL A 179 -2.52 -0.29 -8.32
C VAL A 179 -1.73 0.77 -7.57
N LYS A 180 -2.33 1.33 -6.54
CA LYS A 180 -1.67 2.27 -5.63
C LYS A 180 -1.28 1.56 -4.36
N PHE A 181 -0.02 1.73 -3.97
CA PHE A 181 0.49 1.43 -2.64
C PHE A 181 0.73 2.72 -1.89
N ALA A 182 0.36 2.77 -0.61
CA ALA A 182 0.52 3.98 0.17
C ALA A 182 0.83 3.68 1.65
N SER A 183 1.57 4.61 2.27
CA SER A 183 1.79 4.69 3.71
C SER A 183 1.29 6.03 4.22
N ASP A 184 0.63 6.05 5.37
CA ASP A 184 0.20 7.28 6.03
C ASP A 184 1.41 7.93 6.73
N ILE A 185 1.79 9.11 6.26
CA ILE A 185 2.89 9.92 6.80
C ILE A 185 2.38 11.20 7.47
N THR A 186 1.07 11.29 7.76
CA THR A 186 0.44 12.51 8.30
C THR A 186 1.12 12.98 9.57
N GLN A 187 1.35 12.07 10.51
CA GLN A 187 2.03 12.41 11.77
C GLN A 187 3.48 12.87 11.54
N GLN A 188 4.18 12.29 10.58
CA GLN A 188 5.55 12.68 10.24
C GLN A 188 5.60 14.08 9.67
N VAL A 189 4.69 14.40 8.72
CA VAL A 189 4.57 15.74 8.12
C VAL A 189 4.21 16.77 9.18
N GLN A 190 3.21 16.47 10.03
CA GLN A 190 2.80 17.38 11.12
C GLN A 190 3.93 17.66 12.12
N ARG A 191 4.69 16.64 12.53
CA ARG A 191 5.85 16.83 13.41
C ARG A 191 6.91 17.71 12.77
N HIS A 192 7.23 17.46 11.51
CA HIS A 192 8.23 18.26 10.80
C HIS A 192 7.78 19.72 10.60
N GLN A 193 6.51 19.96 10.37
CA GLN A 193 5.93 21.31 10.31
C GLN A 193 6.01 22.01 11.67
N ALA A 194 5.67 21.32 12.76
CA ALA A 194 5.75 21.86 14.12
C ALA A 194 7.21 22.19 14.52
N GLU A 195 8.17 21.33 14.16
CA GLU A 195 9.59 21.58 14.36
C GLU A 195 10.06 22.83 13.61
N LYS A 196 9.73 22.96 12.33
CA LYS A 196 10.05 24.14 11.53
C LYS A 196 9.46 25.43 12.13
N GLN A 197 8.22 25.36 12.58
CA GLN A 197 7.53 26.50 13.21
C GLN A 197 8.22 26.89 14.53
N SER A 198 8.60 25.92 15.35
CA SER A 198 9.32 26.16 16.61
C SER A 198 10.68 26.82 16.37
N VAL A 199 11.43 26.38 15.35
CA VAL A 199 12.71 26.99 14.98
C VAL A 199 12.52 28.41 14.49
N ALA A 200 11.52 28.68 13.64
CA ALA A 200 11.21 30.01 13.17
C ALA A 200 10.84 30.96 14.33
N THR A 201 9.96 30.51 15.23
CA THR A 201 9.59 31.27 16.42
C THR A 201 10.81 31.57 17.34
N ALA A 202 11.67 30.57 17.57
CA ALA A 202 12.87 30.76 18.38
C ALA A 202 13.83 31.77 17.73
N TYR A 203 13.96 31.77 16.42
CA TYR A 203 14.77 32.75 15.68
C TYR A 203 14.22 34.17 15.84
N ASP A 204 12.89 34.33 15.69
CA ASP A 204 12.23 35.65 15.83
C ASP A 204 12.41 36.19 17.26
N VAL A 205 12.20 35.35 18.28
CA VAL A 205 12.42 35.73 19.69
C VAL A 205 13.88 36.12 19.97
N ALA A 206 14.85 35.38 19.40
CA ALA A 206 16.26 35.72 19.55
C ALA A 206 16.64 37.05 18.89
N GLN A 207 16.06 37.36 17.72
CA GLN A 207 16.23 38.63 17.07
C GLN A 207 15.65 39.80 17.89
N GLU A 208 14.45 39.62 18.44
CA GLU A 208 13.80 40.62 19.29
C GLU A 208 14.60 40.87 20.56
N ALA A 209 15.06 39.81 21.24
CA ALA A 209 15.92 39.91 22.43
C ALA A 209 17.21 40.66 22.10
N ARG A 210 17.83 40.42 20.93
CA ARG A 210 19.03 41.15 20.51
C ARG A 210 18.76 42.64 20.29
N ALA A 211 17.63 43.00 19.66
CA ALA A 211 17.24 44.39 19.46
C ALA A 211 17.03 45.12 20.79
N ILE A 212 16.33 44.49 21.74
CA ILE A 212 16.13 45.03 23.11
C ILE A 212 17.44 45.23 23.83
N SER A 213 18.38 44.26 23.74
CA SER A 213 19.71 44.36 24.34
C SER A 213 20.52 45.55 23.78
N GLN A 214 20.51 45.70 22.44
CA GLN A 214 21.20 46.85 21.80
C GLN A 214 20.59 48.19 22.20
N SER A 215 19.24 48.27 22.28
CA SER A 215 18.57 49.47 22.77
C SER A 215 18.92 49.79 24.20
N GLY A 216 18.97 48.77 25.09
CA GLY A 216 19.37 48.89 26.48
C GLY A 216 20.82 49.40 26.63
N GLU A 217 21.75 48.87 25.84
CA GLU A 217 23.14 49.30 25.80
C GLU A 217 23.26 50.80 25.42
N SER A 218 22.52 51.23 24.40
CA SER A 218 22.46 52.63 23.95
C SER A 218 21.96 53.55 25.06
N ILE A 219 20.90 53.17 25.80
CA ILE A 219 20.34 53.95 26.91
C ILE A 219 21.36 54.05 28.06
N ILE A 220 22.08 52.97 28.39
CA ILE A 220 23.10 52.98 29.43
C ILE A 220 24.24 53.94 29.06
N LEU A 221 24.73 53.89 27.81
CA LEU A 221 25.78 54.77 27.32
C LEU A 221 25.37 56.26 27.38
N ASP A 222 24.14 56.60 26.97
CA ASP A 222 23.62 57.94 27.07
C ASP A 222 23.49 58.42 28.50
N THR A 223 23.07 57.52 29.38
CA THR A 223 22.94 57.82 30.84
C THR A 223 24.30 58.10 31.47
N VAL A 224 25.32 57.27 31.14
CA VAL A 224 26.71 57.48 31.64
C VAL A 224 27.28 58.76 31.13
N ALA A 225 27.08 59.13 29.87
CA ALA A 225 27.53 60.40 29.29
C ALA A 225 26.89 61.61 29.98
N LYS A 226 25.59 61.52 30.29
CA LYS A 226 24.87 62.57 31.03
C LYS A 226 25.38 62.70 32.47
N MET A 227 25.66 61.58 33.18
CA MET A 227 26.22 61.59 34.51
C MET A 227 27.62 62.21 34.54
N GLN A 228 28.47 61.94 33.58
CA GLN A 228 29.79 62.49 33.38
C GLN A 228 29.70 64.04 33.23
N SER A 229 28.79 64.48 32.36
CA SER A 229 28.57 65.91 32.14
C SER A 229 28.12 66.65 33.43
N ILE A 230 27.25 66.03 34.24
CA ILE A 230 26.80 66.58 35.50
C ILE A 230 27.99 66.68 36.51
N ALA A 231 28.81 65.62 36.59
CA ALA A 231 29.99 65.61 37.49
C ALA A 231 31.00 66.69 37.08
N ASP A 232 31.21 66.94 35.79
CA ASP A 232 32.10 67.99 35.31
C ASP A 232 31.59 69.40 35.68
N ILE A 233 30.27 69.60 35.65
CA ILE A 233 29.64 70.90 36.04
C ILE A 233 29.77 71.11 37.60
N VAL A 234 29.55 70.06 38.41
CA VAL A 234 29.63 70.17 39.87
C VAL A 234 31.09 70.35 40.33
N GLY A 235 32.08 69.77 39.64
CA GLY A 235 33.48 69.89 39.94
C GLY A 235 34.12 71.26 39.61
N GLN A 236 33.43 72.14 38.88
CA GLN A 236 33.82 73.51 38.52
C GLN A 236 33.17 74.61 39.36
N SER A 237 32.38 74.23 40.34
CA SER A 237 31.74 75.13 41.34
C SER A 237 32.46 75.10 42.69
#